data_dbed94a8fb2ca46c3f07f6c048caa890
#
_entry.id   dbed94a8fb2ca46c3f07f6c048caa890
#
_cell.length_a   1.000
_cell.length_b   1.000
_cell.length_c   1.000
_cell.angle_alpha   90.00
_cell.angle_beta   90.00
_cell.angle_gamma   90.00
#
_symmetry.space_group_name_H-M   'P 1'
#
loop_
_entity.id
_entity.type
_entity.pdbx_description
1 polymer ?
#
loop_
_entity_poly.entity_id
_entity_poly.type
_entity_poly.pdbx_seq_one_letter_code
_entity_poly.pdbx_strand_id
1 'polypeptide(L)'
;MLRRYLEAWFPIMGSWNVRILFIDGFAGPGEYEGGEDGSPIIAIKSLLEHRARKMISAEVQFILIEKKKDRATHLEALVNELTPLLPSNCKATVLNSAFDHTLTRVLDQRDAQARKDAPCFVMVDPFGVADTPMDVIGRVLRNPKSEVYVSFMYEFLNRFKETPEFEQHLDRLFGTTVWRDGMAIDDQERRKQFFYDLYKNQLRRAGATYVVHFEMYEGQRLVYAIFFGTHSLKGCDRMKQAIWKVAPFGDFAFRGTRSGQLSLDLDASDFGPLRRAMSAEFRGKGWVTIEEVTKFVASDKTDYHTSQIKSSALVPMEDAKEIEVDETTRKRKRKYPDGTKLRFR
;
A
#
# COMPACT_ATOMS: atom_id res chain seq x y z
N MET A 1 -0.22 0.43 10.20
CA MET A 1 0.37 0.43 8.84
C MET A 1 0.16 1.75 8.14
N LEU A 2 -1.05 2.22 7.89
CA LEU A 2 -1.36 3.50 7.22
C LEU A 2 -0.54 4.67 7.77
N ARG A 3 -0.57 4.92 9.09
CA ARG A 3 0.22 5.96 9.74
C ARG A 3 1.70 5.92 9.35
N ARG A 4 2.32 4.72 9.39
CA ARG A 4 3.75 4.55 9.06
C ARG A 4 4.07 4.88 7.60
N TYR A 5 3.15 4.57 6.71
CA TYR A 5 3.31 4.94 5.31
C TYR A 5 3.17 6.45 5.11
N LEU A 6 2.13 7.06 5.68
CA LEU A 6 1.87 8.50 5.57
C LEU A 6 2.97 9.36 6.20
N GLU A 7 3.62 8.90 7.27
CA GLU A 7 4.83 9.52 7.84
C GLU A 7 5.98 9.63 6.83
N ALA A 8 6.04 8.76 5.81
CA ALA A 8 7.00 8.90 4.71
C ALA A 8 6.41 9.69 3.54
N TRP A 9 5.12 9.49 3.23
CA TRP A 9 4.45 10.07 2.07
C TRP A 9 4.32 11.60 2.15
N PHE A 10 3.84 12.12 3.27
CA PHE A 10 3.64 13.57 3.43
C PHE A 10 4.91 14.39 3.20
N PRO A 11 6.08 14.11 3.82
CA PRO A 11 7.28 14.90 3.55
C PRO A 11 7.85 14.68 2.14
N ILE A 12 7.75 13.45 1.59
CA ILE A 12 8.23 13.19 0.23
C ILE A 12 7.40 13.94 -0.79
N MET A 13 6.08 13.85 -0.71
CA MET A 13 5.21 14.47 -1.70
C MET A 13 5.01 15.96 -1.42
N GLY A 14 4.99 16.36 -0.16
CA GLY A 14 4.71 17.73 0.24
C GLY A 14 5.88 18.71 0.09
N SER A 15 7.13 18.23 -0.11
CA SER A 15 8.28 19.11 -0.36
C SER A 15 8.54 19.40 -1.83
N TRP A 16 7.94 18.65 -2.76
CA TRP A 16 8.22 18.77 -4.20
C TRP A 16 7.02 19.17 -5.05
N ASN A 17 5.82 19.18 -4.47
CA ASN A 17 4.60 19.50 -5.20
C ASN A 17 3.95 20.76 -4.62
N VAL A 18 3.19 21.47 -5.46
CA VAL A 18 2.44 22.66 -5.03
C VAL A 18 1.24 22.26 -4.18
N ARG A 19 0.61 21.13 -4.53
CA ARG A 19 -0.57 20.59 -3.85
C ARG A 19 -0.50 19.08 -3.80
N ILE A 20 -0.98 18.50 -2.71
CA ILE A 20 -1.19 17.05 -2.55
C ILE A 20 -2.58 16.79 -1.95
N LEU A 21 -3.19 15.66 -2.34
CA LEU A 21 -4.50 15.25 -1.84
C LEU A 21 -4.40 13.91 -1.12
N PHE A 22 -4.94 13.85 0.08
CA PHE A 22 -5.28 12.59 0.74
C PHE A 22 -6.80 12.42 0.62
N ILE A 23 -7.24 11.32 0.04
CA ILE A 23 -8.66 11.03 -0.16
C ILE A 23 -8.98 9.73 0.55
N ASP A 24 -9.87 9.78 1.52
CA ASP A 24 -10.46 8.60 2.16
C ASP A 24 -11.87 8.41 1.59
N GLY A 25 -12.03 7.35 0.81
CA GLY A 25 -13.27 7.09 0.08
C GLY A 25 -14.39 6.50 0.93
N PHE A 26 -14.05 5.98 2.12
CA PHE A 26 -14.97 5.30 3.04
C PHE A 26 -14.59 5.67 4.49
N ALA A 27 -14.60 6.96 4.77
CA ALA A 27 -14.01 7.53 5.97
C ALA A 27 -14.66 7.09 7.31
N GLY A 28 -15.87 6.57 7.25
CA GLY A 28 -16.58 6.12 8.45
C GLY A 28 -16.89 7.27 9.42
N PRO A 29 -17.12 6.95 10.69
CA PRO A 29 -17.37 7.96 11.72
C PRO A 29 -16.09 8.68 12.21
N GLY A 30 -14.90 8.23 11.82
CA GLY A 30 -13.62 8.78 12.23
C GLY A 30 -12.98 8.13 13.44
N GLU A 31 -13.76 7.42 14.25
CA GLU A 31 -13.27 6.63 15.38
C GLU A 31 -14.06 5.31 15.50
N TYR A 32 -13.49 4.34 16.17
CA TYR A 32 -14.10 3.08 16.51
C TYR A 32 -14.84 3.16 17.86
N GLU A 33 -15.72 2.19 18.14
CA GLU A 33 -16.47 2.12 19.41
C GLU A 33 -15.56 2.10 20.66
N GLY A 34 -14.34 1.63 20.55
CA GLY A 34 -13.32 1.64 21.60
C GLY A 34 -12.57 2.96 21.77
N GLY A 35 -12.88 3.99 20.94
CA GLY A 35 -12.23 5.30 20.96
C GLY A 35 -10.91 5.34 20.19
N GLU A 36 -10.57 4.28 19.44
CA GLU A 36 -9.38 4.30 18.59
C GLU A 36 -9.66 5.11 17.31
N ASP A 37 -8.64 5.85 16.87
CA ASP A 37 -8.71 6.65 15.66
C ASP A 37 -9.00 5.80 14.40
N GLY A 38 -9.98 6.21 13.62
CA GLY A 38 -10.21 5.70 12.27
C GLY A 38 -9.21 6.27 11.25
N SER A 39 -9.25 5.76 10.03
CA SER A 39 -8.32 6.14 8.94
C SER A 39 -8.23 7.65 8.70
N PRO A 40 -9.33 8.44 8.65
CA PRO A 40 -9.27 9.87 8.40
C PRO A 40 -8.54 10.63 9.52
N ILE A 41 -8.79 10.27 10.76
CA ILE A 41 -8.15 10.90 11.94
C ILE A 41 -6.67 10.49 12.01
N ILE A 42 -6.36 9.21 11.75
CA ILE A 42 -4.97 8.75 11.62
C ILE A 42 -4.21 9.57 10.57
N ALA A 43 -4.82 9.85 9.42
CA ALA A 43 -4.17 10.61 8.35
C ALA A 43 -3.88 12.05 8.78
N ILE A 44 -4.85 12.75 9.38
CA ILE A 44 -4.69 14.12 9.88
C ILE A 44 -3.62 14.15 10.96
N LYS A 45 -3.70 13.30 11.98
CA LYS A 45 -2.72 13.21 13.07
C LYS A 45 -1.32 12.84 12.57
N SER A 46 -1.20 11.99 11.53
CA SER A 46 0.09 11.65 10.92
C SER A 46 0.81 12.88 10.37
N LEU A 47 0.08 13.88 9.87
CA LEU A 47 0.66 15.14 9.43
C LEU A 47 0.92 16.07 10.62
N LEU A 48 -0.03 16.24 11.53
CA LEU A 48 0.08 17.14 12.69
C LEU A 48 1.27 16.80 13.60
N GLU A 49 1.48 15.52 13.86
CA GLU A 49 2.52 15.01 14.76
C GLU A 49 3.86 14.79 14.05
N HIS A 50 3.91 15.01 12.72
CA HIS A 50 5.12 14.73 11.95
C HIS A 50 6.25 15.70 12.30
N ARG A 51 7.45 15.16 12.59
CA ARG A 51 8.64 15.96 12.95
C ARG A 51 9.03 16.97 11.87
N ALA A 52 8.87 16.61 10.60
CA ALA A 52 9.18 17.44 9.44
C ALA A 52 7.96 18.23 8.92
N ARG A 53 6.89 18.39 9.70
CA ARG A 53 5.67 19.09 9.23
C ARG A 53 5.95 20.50 8.69
N LYS A 54 6.91 21.21 9.28
CA LYS A 54 7.32 22.56 8.85
C LYS A 54 8.02 22.57 7.47
N MET A 55 8.48 21.42 6.97
CA MET A 55 9.11 21.29 5.66
C MET A 55 8.08 20.94 4.57
N ILE A 56 6.83 20.68 4.93
CA ILE A 56 5.75 20.40 4.01
C ILE A 56 5.21 21.73 3.50
N SER A 57 5.71 22.17 2.34
CA SER A 57 5.33 23.44 1.71
C SER A 57 4.10 23.34 0.82
N ALA A 58 3.72 22.15 0.40
CA ALA A 58 2.54 21.93 -0.43
C ALA A 58 1.24 22.31 0.29
N GLU A 59 0.25 22.74 -0.46
CA GLU A 59 -1.14 22.74 -0.01
C GLU A 59 -1.59 21.28 0.18
N VAL A 60 -1.99 20.92 1.40
CA VAL A 60 -2.47 19.57 1.72
C VAL A 60 -3.98 19.60 1.87
N GLN A 61 -4.67 18.81 1.07
CA GLN A 61 -6.13 18.67 1.18
C GLN A 61 -6.50 17.24 1.60
N PHE A 62 -7.20 17.13 2.73
CA PHE A 62 -7.86 15.91 3.16
C PHE A 62 -9.31 15.96 2.67
N ILE A 63 -9.70 15.00 1.84
CA ILE A 63 -11.07 14.81 1.33
C ILE A 63 -11.58 13.50 1.91
N LEU A 64 -12.54 13.61 2.83
CA LEU A 64 -13.05 12.50 3.62
C LEU A 64 -14.49 12.23 3.20
N ILE A 65 -14.74 11.09 2.58
CA ILE A 65 -16.04 10.76 1.96
C ILE A 65 -16.72 9.71 2.82
N GLU A 66 -17.93 10.02 3.29
CA GLU A 66 -18.78 9.08 4.03
C GLU A 66 -20.24 9.17 3.53
N LYS A 67 -20.80 8.03 3.16
CA LYS A 67 -22.13 7.94 2.57
C LYS A 67 -23.26 8.09 3.61
N LYS A 68 -23.05 7.55 4.81
CA LYS A 68 -24.03 7.61 5.90
C LYS A 68 -24.00 8.95 6.61
N LYS A 69 -25.13 9.66 6.64
CA LYS A 69 -25.22 11.02 7.17
C LYS A 69 -24.83 11.11 8.66
N ASP A 70 -25.27 10.17 9.47
CA ASP A 70 -24.95 10.10 10.90
C ASP A 70 -23.43 10.00 11.13
N ARG A 71 -22.76 9.10 10.41
CA ARG A 71 -21.30 8.92 10.46
C ARG A 71 -20.55 10.14 9.92
N ALA A 72 -21.01 10.72 8.81
CA ALA A 72 -20.43 11.92 8.25
C ALA A 72 -20.52 13.11 9.22
N THR A 73 -21.67 13.28 9.91
CA THR A 73 -21.84 14.33 10.93
C THR A 73 -20.90 14.14 12.13
N HIS A 74 -20.74 12.90 12.59
CA HIS A 74 -19.80 12.58 13.67
C HIS A 74 -18.35 12.86 13.26
N LEU A 75 -17.95 12.39 12.07
CA LEU A 75 -16.61 12.67 11.50
C LEU A 75 -16.34 14.18 11.36
N GLU A 76 -17.36 14.93 10.92
CA GLU A 76 -17.25 16.39 10.77
C GLU A 76 -16.97 17.07 12.11
N ALA A 77 -17.61 16.63 13.21
CA ALA A 77 -17.34 17.13 14.54
C ALA A 77 -15.88 16.87 14.95
N LEU A 78 -15.37 15.65 14.78
CA LEU A 78 -13.97 15.30 15.08
C LEU A 78 -12.97 16.12 14.24
N VAL A 79 -13.26 16.30 12.95
CA VAL A 79 -12.41 17.10 12.04
C VAL A 79 -12.41 18.57 12.43
N ASN A 80 -13.55 19.11 12.87
CA ASN A 80 -13.66 20.50 13.34
C ASN A 80 -12.83 20.75 14.60
N GLU A 81 -12.71 19.78 15.51
CA GLU A 81 -11.82 19.84 16.67
C GLU A 81 -10.33 19.91 16.28
N LEU A 82 -9.94 19.20 15.21
CA LEU A 82 -8.56 19.17 14.73
C LEU A 82 -8.23 20.35 13.81
N THR A 83 -9.21 20.98 13.19
CA THR A 83 -9.03 22.08 12.21
C THR A 83 -8.19 23.25 12.74
N PRO A 84 -8.37 23.74 13.99
CA PRO A 84 -7.54 24.83 14.53
C PRO A 84 -6.06 24.45 14.70
N LEU A 85 -5.74 23.17 14.73
CA LEU A 85 -4.37 22.65 14.87
C LEU A 85 -3.66 22.48 13.51
N LEU A 86 -4.43 22.51 12.42
CA LEU A 86 -3.87 22.34 11.07
C LEU A 86 -3.02 23.56 10.67
N PRO A 87 -1.87 23.34 10.02
CA PRO A 87 -1.13 24.41 9.37
C PRO A 87 -2.00 25.15 8.34
N SER A 88 -1.71 26.43 8.12
CA SER A 88 -2.50 27.31 7.22
C SER A 88 -2.57 26.81 5.76
N ASN A 89 -1.60 25.98 5.34
CA ASN A 89 -1.57 25.33 4.03
C ASN A 89 -2.31 23.99 4.02
N CYS A 90 -2.98 23.60 5.10
CA CYS A 90 -3.70 22.32 5.21
C CYS A 90 -5.20 22.57 5.38
N LYS A 91 -6.01 21.76 4.71
CA LYS A 91 -7.47 21.79 4.81
C LYS A 91 -8.02 20.37 4.87
N ALA A 92 -8.99 20.13 5.76
CA ALA A 92 -9.78 18.91 5.80
C ALA A 92 -11.25 19.23 5.45
N THR A 93 -11.87 18.36 4.65
CA THR A 93 -13.27 18.53 4.21
C THR A 93 -13.95 17.18 4.27
N VAL A 94 -15.06 17.09 5.00
CA VAL A 94 -15.94 15.94 5.03
C VAL A 94 -17.03 16.10 3.96
N LEU A 95 -17.28 15.05 3.18
CA LEU A 95 -18.29 15.05 2.13
C LEU A 95 -19.27 13.89 2.39
N ASN A 96 -20.51 14.23 2.71
CA ASN A 96 -21.58 13.23 2.84
C ASN A 96 -22.09 12.83 1.46
N SER A 97 -21.48 11.83 0.85
CA SER A 97 -21.75 11.40 -0.51
C SER A 97 -21.23 9.97 -0.78
N ALA A 98 -21.59 9.39 -1.92
CA ALA A 98 -21.03 8.13 -2.39
C ALA A 98 -19.63 8.34 -2.96
N PHE A 99 -18.76 7.33 -2.79
CA PHE A 99 -17.35 7.35 -3.18
C PHE A 99 -17.16 7.60 -4.68
N ASP A 100 -17.74 6.75 -5.54
CA ASP A 100 -17.52 6.78 -6.98
C ASP A 100 -17.95 8.11 -7.62
N HIS A 101 -19.12 8.62 -7.24
CA HIS A 101 -19.61 9.91 -7.67
C HIS A 101 -18.73 11.06 -7.21
N THR A 102 -18.33 11.06 -5.95
CA THR A 102 -17.53 12.14 -5.35
C THR A 102 -16.11 12.13 -5.91
N LEU A 103 -15.46 10.98 -5.97
CA LEU A 103 -14.11 10.87 -6.52
C LEU A 103 -14.10 11.27 -8.00
N THR A 104 -15.09 10.83 -8.78
CA THR A 104 -15.24 11.26 -10.17
C THR A 104 -15.29 12.78 -10.29
N ARG A 105 -16.12 13.44 -9.48
CA ARG A 105 -16.24 14.91 -9.48
C ARG A 105 -14.93 15.61 -9.05
N VAL A 106 -14.25 15.09 -8.03
CA VAL A 106 -12.94 15.62 -7.57
C VAL A 106 -11.91 15.52 -8.69
N LEU A 107 -11.87 14.39 -9.39
CA LEU A 107 -10.95 14.16 -10.51
C LEU A 107 -11.31 15.04 -11.71
N ASP A 108 -12.61 15.24 -12.02
CA ASP A 108 -13.06 16.13 -13.07
C ASP A 108 -12.66 17.60 -12.80
N GLN A 109 -12.84 18.06 -11.57
CA GLN A 109 -12.41 19.40 -11.15
C GLN A 109 -10.89 19.58 -11.24
N ARG A 110 -10.12 18.56 -10.81
CA ARG A 110 -8.65 18.56 -10.96
C ARG A 110 -8.24 18.68 -12.42
N ASP A 111 -8.86 17.89 -13.29
CA ASP A 111 -8.56 17.84 -14.71
C ASP A 111 -8.94 19.15 -15.43
N ALA A 112 -10.11 19.74 -15.11
CA ALA A 112 -10.60 20.99 -15.66
C ALA A 112 -9.76 22.21 -15.25
N GLN A 113 -9.19 22.21 -14.04
CA GLN A 113 -8.39 23.34 -13.52
C GLN A 113 -6.91 23.28 -13.95
N ALA A 114 -6.54 22.48 -14.94
CA ALA A 114 -5.16 22.21 -15.34
C ALA A 114 -4.23 21.79 -14.17
N ARG A 115 -4.82 21.29 -13.07
CA ARG A 115 -4.11 20.81 -11.88
C ARG A 115 -3.82 19.30 -11.95
N LYS A 116 -3.57 18.80 -13.14
CA LYS A 116 -3.35 17.38 -13.44
C LYS A 116 -2.18 16.77 -12.64
N ASP A 117 -1.29 17.61 -12.16
CA ASP A 117 -0.06 17.18 -11.47
C ASP A 117 -0.20 17.05 -9.96
N ALA A 118 -1.37 17.38 -9.36
CA ALA A 118 -1.57 17.19 -7.93
C ALA A 118 -1.65 15.69 -7.61
N PRO A 119 -0.63 15.13 -6.91
CA PRO A 119 -0.66 13.73 -6.54
C PRO A 119 -1.74 13.45 -5.52
N CYS A 120 -2.39 12.29 -5.65
CA CYS A 120 -3.39 11.82 -4.72
C CYS A 120 -2.91 10.53 -4.05
N PHE A 121 -3.09 10.43 -2.73
CA PHE A 121 -3.16 9.15 -2.05
C PHE A 121 -4.64 8.84 -1.84
N VAL A 122 -5.15 7.79 -2.47
CA VAL A 122 -6.56 7.43 -2.38
C VAL A 122 -6.70 6.13 -1.60
N MET A 123 -7.36 6.22 -0.44
CA MET A 123 -7.73 5.08 0.38
C MET A 123 -9.15 4.63 0.02
N VAL A 124 -9.30 3.35 -0.23
CA VAL A 124 -10.55 2.70 -0.63
C VAL A 124 -10.76 1.51 0.28
N ASP A 125 -11.60 1.68 1.31
CA ASP A 125 -11.88 0.64 2.31
C ASP A 125 -13.39 0.37 2.41
N PRO A 126 -14.00 -0.24 1.39
CA PRO A 126 -15.43 -0.46 1.33
C PRO A 126 -15.88 -1.54 2.30
N PHE A 127 -17.12 -1.41 2.81
CA PHE A 127 -17.80 -2.49 3.51
C PHE A 127 -18.40 -3.52 2.51
N GLY A 128 -17.56 -4.07 1.64
CA GLY A 128 -18.00 -5.02 0.61
C GLY A 128 -17.26 -4.82 -0.72
N VAL A 129 -17.88 -5.25 -1.83
CA VAL A 129 -17.27 -5.16 -3.18
C VAL A 129 -17.99 -4.13 -4.08
N ALA A 130 -19.11 -3.59 -3.61
CA ALA A 130 -19.83 -2.54 -4.31
C ALA A 130 -19.11 -1.20 -4.19
N ASP A 131 -19.37 -0.30 -5.13
CA ASP A 131 -18.96 1.10 -5.09
C ASP A 131 -17.43 1.37 -5.30
N THR A 132 -16.63 0.39 -5.76
CA THR A 132 -15.19 0.58 -6.01
C THR A 132 -14.79 0.22 -7.45
N PRO A 133 -15.28 0.96 -8.46
CA PRO A 133 -15.06 0.60 -9.85
C PRO A 133 -13.60 0.83 -10.28
N MET A 134 -13.05 -0.13 -11.03
CA MET A 134 -11.66 -0.12 -11.50
C MET A 134 -11.36 1.07 -12.43
N ASP A 135 -12.33 1.55 -13.19
CA ASP A 135 -12.17 2.72 -14.06
C ASP A 135 -11.92 4.01 -13.27
N VAL A 136 -12.57 4.18 -12.10
CA VAL A 136 -12.33 5.31 -11.20
C VAL A 136 -10.94 5.21 -10.58
N ILE A 137 -10.51 4.02 -10.16
CA ILE A 137 -9.14 3.77 -9.68
C ILE A 137 -8.13 4.06 -10.79
N GLY A 138 -8.42 3.65 -12.03
CA GLY A 138 -7.58 3.93 -13.19
C GLY A 138 -7.42 5.42 -13.46
N ARG A 139 -8.46 6.23 -13.25
CA ARG A 139 -8.37 7.70 -13.35
C ARG A 139 -7.42 8.31 -12.33
N VAL A 140 -7.38 7.77 -11.09
CA VAL A 140 -6.38 8.18 -10.07
C VAL A 140 -4.98 7.85 -10.55
N LEU A 141 -4.77 6.62 -11.01
CA LEU A 141 -3.47 6.11 -11.43
C LEU A 141 -2.94 6.68 -12.76
N ARG A 142 -3.74 7.42 -13.53
CA ARG A 142 -3.23 8.19 -14.68
C ARG A 142 -2.21 9.26 -14.28
N ASN A 143 -2.29 9.78 -13.05
CA ASN A 143 -1.24 10.65 -12.53
C ASN A 143 -0.10 9.78 -11.96
N PRO A 144 1.12 9.86 -12.54
CA PRO A 144 2.24 9.00 -12.16
C PRO A 144 2.77 9.24 -10.74
N LYS A 145 2.29 10.28 -10.06
CA LYS A 145 2.61 10.57 -8.66
C LYS A 145 1.50 10.15 -7.70
N SER A 146 0.37 9.63 -8.21
CA SER A 146 -0.75 9.18 -7.40
C SER A 146 -0.61 7.71 -7.01
N GLU A 147 -1.24 7.35 -5.91
CA GLU A 147 -1.17 6.04 -5.29
C GLU A 147 -2.55 5.63 -4.79
N VAL A 148 -2.83 4.35 -4.82
CA VAL A 148 -4.08 3.77 -4.31
C VAL A 148 -3.79 2.73 -3.24
N TYR A 149 -4.61 2.73 -2.20
CA TYR A 149 -4.58 1.80 -1.09
C TYR A 149 -5.97 1.21 -0.95
N VAL A 150 -6.16 -0.05 -1.33
CA VAL A 150 -7.47 -0.68 -1.49
C VAL A 150 -7.60 -1.88 -0.57
N SER A 151 -8.62 -1.89 0.28
CA SER A 151 -9.02 -3.07 1.04
C SER A 151 -9.89 -3.97 0.16
N PHE A 152 -9.41 -5.16 -0.10
CA PHE A 152 -10.05 -6.16 -0.95
C PHE A 152 -10.62 -7.30 -0.10
N MET A 153 -11.94 -7.39 -0.05
CA MET A 153 -12.65 -8.36 0.77
C MET A 153 -12.93 -9.66 0.01
N TYR A 154 -11.96 -10.57 -0.04
CA TYR A 154 -12.07 -11.85 -0.74
C TYR A 154 -13.28 -12.69 -0.28
N GLU A 155 -13.61 -12.69 1.02
CA GLU A 155 -14.73 -13.48 1.53
C GLU A 155 -16.09 -13.09 0.93
N PHE A 156 -16.27 -11.82 0.53
CA PHE A 156 -17.50 -11.39 -0.15
C PHE A 156 -17.68 -12.07 -1.50
N LEU A 157 -16.60 -12.37 -2.23
CA LEU A 157 -16.70 -13.09 -3.49
C LEU A 157 -17.28 -14.50 -3.31
N ASN A 158 -16.91 -15.17 -2.22
CA ASN A 158 -17.40 -16.51 -1.92
C ASN A 158 -18.89 -16.52 -1.48
N ARG A 159 -19.35 -15.47 -0.79
CA ARG A 159 -20.73 -15.40 -0.26
C ARG A 159 -21.78 -15.13 -1.34
N PHE A 160 -21.44 -14.34 -2.33
CA PHE A 160 -22.40 -13.78 -3.28
C PHE A 160 -22.24 -14.31 -4.71
N LYS A 161 -21.45 -15.37 -4.89
CA LYS A 161 -21.14 -15.96 -6.20
C LYS A 161 -22.35 -16.40 -7.03
N GLU A 162 -23.51 -16.58 -6.40
CA GLU A 162 -24.75 -17.10 -7.04
C GLU A 162 -25.83 -16.00 -7.18
N THR A 163 -25.50 -14.74 -6.92
CA THR A 163 -26.48 -13.64 -6.96
C THR A 163 -26.28 -12.79 -8.22
N PRO A 164 -27.19 -12.81 -9.22
CA PRO A 164 -27.00 -12.10 -10.50
C PRO A 164 -26.75 -10.60 -10.37
N GLU A 165 -27.39 -9.92 -9.41
CA GLU A 165 -27.19 -8.50 -9.17
C GLU A 165 -25.75 -8.20 -8.75
N PHE A 166 -25.08 -9.18 -8.17
CA PHE A 166 -23.72 -9.06 -7.69
C PHE A 166 -22.68 -9.11 -8.83
N GLU A 167 -22.99 -9.76 -9.94
CA GLU A 167 -22.11 -9.84 -11.10
C GLU A 167 -21.72 -8.48 -11.65
N GLN A 168 -22.66 -7.52 -11.72
CA GLN A 168 -22.38 -6.18 -12.19
C GLN A 168 -21.40 -5.44 -11.26
N HIS A 169 -21.48 -5.69 -9.95
CA HIS A 169 -20.51 -5.13 -8.99
C HIS A 169 -19.13 -5.73 -9.20
N LEU A 170 -19.04 -7.03 -9.49
CA LEU A 170 -17.76 -7.70 -9.79
C LEU A 170 -17.18 -7.25 -11.14
N ASP A 171 -18.01 -7.09 -12.17
CA ASP A 171 -17.59 -6.55 -13.46
C ASP A 171 -16.97 -5.15 -13.28
N ARG A 172 -17.57 -4.30 -12.43
CA ARG A 172 -17.04 -2.97 -12.11
C ARG A 172 -15.79 -3.04 -11.23
N LEU A 173 -15.77 -3.88 -10.19
CA LEU A 173 -14.64 -4.05 -9.28
C LEU A 173 -13.38 -4.50 -10.02
N PHE A 174 -13.49 -5.51 -10.90
CA PHE A 174 -12.37 -6.02 -11.65
C PHE A 174 -12.14 -5.27 -12.98
N GLY A 175 -13.12 -4.52 -13.48
CA GLY A 175 -13.05 -3.91 -14.82
C GLY A 175 -12.95 -4.95 -15.96
N THR A 176 -13.38 -6.19 -15.72
CA THR A 176 -13.33 -7.30 -16.66
C THR A 176 -14.29 -8.40 -16.23
N THR A 177 -14.67 -9.28 -17.16
CA THR A 177 -15.50 -10.47 -16.90
C THR A 177 -14.68 -11.73 -16.56
N VAL A 178 -13.35 -11.67 -16.64
CA VAL A 178 -12.43 -12.80 -16.38
C VAL A 178 -12.54 -13.36 -14.96
N TRP A 179 -13.06 -12.58 -14.01
CA TRP A 179 -13.30 -13.03 -12.65
C TRP A 179 -14.21 -14.30 -12.59
N ARG A 180 -15.07 -14.51 -13.61
CA ARG A 180 -15.95 -15.68 -13.71
C ARG A 180 -15.16 -16.99 -13.79
N ASP A 181 -14.00 -16.98 -14.43
CA ASP A 181 -13.11 -18.15 -14.51
C ASP A 181 -12.63 -18.58 -13.10
N GLY A 182 -12.43 -17.61 -12.22
CA GLY A 182 -12.07 -17.88 -10.83
C GLY A 182 -13.16 -18.58 -10.02
N MET A 183 -14.44 -18.37 -10.38
CA MET A 183 -15.56 -19.04 -9.70
C MET A 183 -15.62 -20.55 -9.99
N ALA A 184 -15.04 -21.01 -11.10
CA ALA A 184 -14.94 -22.41 -11.47
C ALA A 184 -13.80 -23.16 -10.76
N ILE A 185 -12.95 -22.48 -10.00
CA ILE A 185 -11.85 -23.11 -9.28
C ILE A 185 -12.36 -23.66 -7.94
N ASP A 186 -12.32 -24.97 -7.74
CA ASP A 186 -12.79 -25.62 -6.51
C ASP A 186 -11.87 -25.40 -5.33
N ASP A 187 -10.54 -25.48 -5.54
CA ASP A 187 -9.56 -25.28 -4.49
C ASP A 187 -9.55 -23.83 -3.99
N GLN A 188 -9.79 -23.64 -2.69
CA GLN A 188 -9.99 -22.32 -2.08
C GLN A 188 -8.72 -21.44 -2.16
N GLU A 189 -7.54 -22.02 -1.95
CA GLU A 189 -6.28 -21.27 -2.00
C GLU A 189 -5.94 -20.87 -3.44
N ARG A 190 -6.11 -21.78 -4.40
CA ARG A 190 -5.91 -21.47 -5.83
C ARG A 190 -6.89 -20.41 -6.31
N ARG A 191 -8.14 -20.49 -5.86
CA ARG A 191 -9.17 -19.49 -6.18
C ARG A 191 -8.82 -18.13 -5.59
N LYS A 192 -8.38 -18.07 -4.33
CA LYS A 192 -7.91 -16.85 -3.68
C LYS A 192 -6.74 -16.23 -4.47
N GLN A 193 -5.74 -17.05 -4.79
CA GLN A 193 -4.58 -16.61 -5.57
C GLN A 193 -4.98 -16.08 -6.96
N PHE A 194 -5.91 -16.75 -7.63
CA PHE A 194 -6.45 -16.29 -8.92
C PHE A 194 -7.04 -14.88 -8.82
N PHE A 195 -7.89 -14.62 -7.82
CA PHE A 195 -8.50 -13.30 -7.63
C PHE A 195 -7.47 -12.22 -7.25
N TYR A 196 -6.50 -12.56 -6.43
CA TYR A 196 -5.40 -11.64 -6.10
C TYR A 196 -4.57 -11.28 -7.31
N ASP A 197 -4.20 -12.26 -8.11
CA ASP A 197 -3.44 -12.03 -9.35
C ASP A 197 -4.26 -11.27 -10.38
N LEU A 198 -5.55 -11.58 -10.51
CA LEU A 198 -6.46 -10.82 -11.36
C LEU A 198 -6.51 -9.35 -10.93
N TYR A 199 -6.74 -9.07 -9.63
CA TYR A 199 -6.85 -7.71 -9.12
C TYR A 199 -5.53 -6.94 -9.26
N LYS A 200 -4.38 -7.56 -8.96
CA LYS A 200 -3.05 -6.99 -9.23
C LYS A 200 -2.88 -6.61 -10.70
N ASN A 201 -3.26 -7.52 -11.60
CA ASN A 201 -3.14 -7.29 -13.04
C ASN A 201 -4.06 -6.16 -13.51
N GLN A 202 -5.26 -6.05 -12.95
CA GLN A 202 -6.15 -4.92 -13.26
C GLN A 202 -5.59 -3.59 -12.76
N LEU A 203 -5.02 -3.53 -11.55
CA LEU A 203 -4.33 -2.33 -11.05
C LEU A 203 -3.14 -1.94 -11.94
N ARG A 204 -2.37 -2.92 -12.45
CA ARG A 204 -1.29 -2.64 -13.41
C ARG A 204 -1.83 -2.13 -14.76
N ARG A 205 -2.90 -2.71 -15.29
CA ARG A 205 -3.58 -2.22 -16.50
C ARG A 205 -4.16 -0.82 -16.31
N ALA A 206 -4.63 -0.53 -15.10
CA ALA A 206 -5.13 0.79 -14.72
C ALA A 206 -4.01 1.85 -14.58
N GLY A 207 -2.72 1.42 -14.57
CA GLY A 207 -1.58 2.31 -14.60
C GLY A 207 -0.51 2.06 -13.54
N ALA A 208 -0.78 1.29 -12.46
CA ALA A 208 0.21 1.05 -11.43
C ALA A 208 1.45 0.31 -11.97
N THR A 209 2.64 0.84 -11.74
CA THR A 209 3.91 0.16 -12.09
C THR A 209 4.22 -0.96 -11.10
N TYR A 210 3.95 -0.72 -9.82
CA TYR A 210 4.19 -1.66 -8.73
C TYR A 210 2.90 -1.89 -7.95
N VAL A 211 2.62 -3.16 -7.62
CA VAL A 211 1.44 -3.55 -6.83
C VAL A 211 1.86 -4.51 -5.74
N VAL A 212 1.82 -4.04 -4.49
CA VAL A 212 2.06 -4.85 -3.30
C VAL A 212 0.72 -5.25 -2.69
N HIS A 213 0.59 -6.46 -2.16
CA HIS A 213 -0.56 -6.82 -1.35
C HIS A 213 -0.13 -7.34 0.02
N PHE A 214 -1.05 -7.29 0.98
CA PHE A 214 -0.81 -7.66 2.35
C PHE A 214 -2.11 -8.18 2.97
N GLU A 215 -2.08 -9.37 3.56
CA GLU A 215 -3.26 -10.01 4.15
C GLU A 215 -3.46 -9.60 5.61
N MET A 216 -4.72 -9.36 5.96
CA MET A 216 -5.16 -9.01 7.32
C MET A 216 -6.02 -10.13 7.88
N TYR A 217 -5.57 -10.71 8.99
CA TYR A 217 -6.24 -11.80 9.67
C TYR A 217 -6.73 -11.39 11.05
N GLU A 218 -7.84 -11.94 11.47
CA GLU A 218 -8.32 -11.98 12.84
C GLU A 218 -8.20 -13.42 13.34
N GLY A 219 -7.19 -13.69 14.15
CA GLY A 219 -6.79 -15.06 14.46
C GLY A 219 -6.34 -15.83 13.22
N GLN A 220 -7.11 -16.84 12.83
CA GLN A 220 -6.86 -17.61 11.60
C GLN A 220 -7.74 -17.21 10.42
N ARG A 221 -8.72 -16.35 10.64
CA ARG A 221 -9.65 -15.92 9.63
C ARG A 221 -9.07 -14.77 8.82
N LEU A 222 -8.99 -14.93 7.50
CA LEU A 222 -8.69 -13.83 6.59
C LEU A 222 -9.88 -12.83 6.62
N VAL A 223 -9.62 -11.59 6.99
CA VAL A 223 -10.65 -10.54 7.00
C VAL A 223 -10.68 -9.82 5.65
N TYR A 224 -9.51 -9.32 5.22
CA TYR A 224 -9.33 -8.67 3.90
C TYR A 224 -7.85 -8.68 3.52
N ALA A 225 -7.57 -8.40 2.26
CA ALA A 225 -6.23 -8.10 1.78
C ALA A 225 -6.15 -6.62 1.38
N ILE A 226 -5.04 -5.98 1.67
CA ILE A 226 -4.75 -4.62 1.23
C ILE A 226 -3.93 -4.70 -0.05
N PHE A 227 -4.38 -4.00 -1.09
CA PHE A 227 -3.63 -3.81 -2.32
C PHE A 227 -3.15 -2.36 -2.40
N PHE A 228 -1.87 -2.19 -2.58
CA PHE A 228 -1.26 -0.89 -2.76
C PHE A 228 -0.68 -0.78 -4.17
N GLY A 229 -1.19 0.17 -4.95
CA GLY A 229 -0.75 0.46 -6.32
C GLY A 229 -0.02 1.79 -6.40
N THR A 230 1.18 1.80 -6.98
CA THR A 230 2.03 2.99 -7.12
C THR A 230 2.86 2.94 -8.40
N HIS A 231 3.30 4.11 -8.89
CA HIS A 231 4.33 4.22 -9.92
C HIS A 231 5.74 4.33 -9.35
N SER A 232 5.85 4.61 -8.06
CA SER A 232 7.11 4.92 -7.39
C SER A 232 7.76 3.66 -6.82
N LEU A 233 8.96 3.32 -7.28
CA LEU A 233 9.79 2.30 -6.67
C LEU A 233 10.04 2.59 -5.18
N LYS A 234 10.26 3.87 -4.85
CA LYS A 234 10.42 4.31 -3.46
C LYS A 234 9.13 4.18 -2.67
N GLY A 235 7.96 4.46 -3.27
CA GLY A 235 6.65 4.24 -2.67
C GLY A 235 6.43 2.77 -2.35
N CYS A 236 6.72 1.87 -3.31
CA CYS A 236 6.67 0.43 -3.13
C CYS A 236 7.54 -0.03 -1.96
N ASP A 237 8.83 0.38 -1.92
CA ASP A 237 9.75 0.05 -0.84
C ASP A 237 9.28 0.56 0.53
N ARG A 238 8.76 1.80 0.61
CA ARG A 238 8.24 2.39 1.85
C ARG A 238 6.99 1.67 2.34
N MET A 239 6.10 1.24 1.44
CA MET A 239 4.94 0.44 1.83
C MET A 239 5.39 -0.90 2.45
N LYS A 240 6.33 -1.59 1.83
CA LYS A 240 6.90 -2.82 2.41
C LYS A 240 7.55 -2.59 3.77
N GLN A 241 8.30 -1.49 3.94
CA GLN A 241 8.82 -1.11 5.25
C GLN A 241 7.71 -0.89 6.30
N ALA A 242 6.60 -0.27 5.91
CA ALA A 242 5.47 -0.07 6.81
C ALA A 242 4.79 -1.40 7.17
N ILE A 243 4.67 -2.33 6.22
CA ILE A 243 4.15 -3.69 6.45
C ILE A 243 5.06 -4.46 7.42
N TRP A 244 6.36 -4.50 7.16
CA TRP A 244 7.33 -5.21 8.02
C TRP A 244 7.37 -4.69 9.46
N LYS A 245 7.00 -3.45 9.71
CA LYS A 245 6.90 -2.91 11.08
C LYS A 245 5.69 -3.42 11.86
N VAL A 246 4.65 -3.87 11.19
CA VAL A 246 3.43 -4.41 11.81
C VAL A 246 3.38 -5.94 11.75
N ALA A 247 4.09 -6.54 10.79
CA ALA A 247 4.21 -7.98 10.60
C ALA A 247 5.69 -8.37 10.39
N PRO A 248 6.52 -8.40 11.45
CA PRO A 248 7.98 -8.58 11.33
C PRO A 248 8.41 -10.01 11.07
N PHE A 249 7.50 -10.99 11.06
CA PHE A 249 7.85 -12.42 10.98
C PHE A 249 8.03 -12.93 9.54
N GLY A 250 7.76 -12.12 8.52
CA GLY A 250 8.09 -12.42 7.12
C GLY A 250 7.03 -13.18 6.35
N ASP A 251 5.88 -13.49 6.96
CA ASP A 251 4.74 -14.10 6.28
C ASP A 251 3.89 -13.07 5.50
N PHE A 252 4.26 -11.79 5.58
CA PHE A 252 3.60 -10.68 4.93
C PHE A 252 2.08 -10.64 5.19
N ALA A 253 1.70 -11.06 6.41
CA ALA A 253 0.33 -11.13 6.89
C ALA A 253 0.25 -10.64 8.35
N PHE A 254 -0.77 -9.87 8.69
CA PHE A 254 -1.02 -9.40 10.05
C PHE A 254 -2.11 -10.24 10.72
N ARG A 255 -1.78 -10.94 11.81
CA ARG A 255 -2.68 -11.86 12.52
C ARG A 255 -3.22 -11.33 13.84
N GLY A 256 -3.29 -10.00 13.97
CA GLY A 256 -3.74 -9.33 15.19
C GLY A 256 -2.65 -9.23 16.26
N THR A 257 -2.82 -8.30 17.19
CA THR A 257 -2.07 -8.29 18.43
C THR A 257 -2.72 -9.29 19.38
N ARG A 258 -2.09 -10.43 19.62
CA ARG A 258 -2.49 -11.32 20.72
C ARG A 258 -2.32 -10.55 22.02
N SER A 259 -3.42 -10.06 22.58
CA SER A 259 -3.41 -9.49 23.92
C SER A 259 -2.97 -10.59 24.90
N GLY A 260 -1.77 -10.45 25.49
CA GLY A 260 -1.35 -11.17 26.68
C GLY A 260 -0.53 -12.45 26.50
N GLN A 261 -0.23 -12.93 25.30
CA GLN A 261 0.81 -13.94 25.11
C GLN A 261 1.96 -13.33 24.29
N LEU A 262 2.98 -12.88 25.00
CA LEU A 262 4.35 -12.93 24.50
C LEU A 262 4.62 -14.41 24.19
N SER A 263 4.44 -14.83 22.96
CA SER A 263 5.02 -16.07 22.50
C SER A 263 6.53 -15.83 22.56
N LEU A 264 7.18 -16.53 23.47
CA LEU A 264 8.64 -16.66 23.55
C LEU A 264 9.22 -17.43 22.35
N ASP A 265 8.45 -17.65 21.31
CA ASP A 265 8.93 -18.05 20.01
C ASP A 265 9.55 -16.81 19.37
N LEU A 266 10.82 -16.65 19.67
CA LEU A 266 11.79 -15.83 18.94
C LEU A 266 11.99 -16.45 17.55
N ASP A 267 10.95 -16.52 16.74
CA ASP A 267 11.09 -16.78 15.31
C ASP A 267 11.74 -15.54 14.70
N ALA A 268 13.06 -15.63 14.60
CA ALA A 268 13.84 -14.65 13.88
C ALA A 268 13.25 -14.54 12.47
N SER A 269 13.01 -13.31 12.01
CA SER A 269 12.50 -13.05 10.65
C SER A 269 13.25 -13.92 9.63
N ASP A 270 12.53 -14.73 8.85
CA ASP A 270 13.17 -15.59 7.84
C ASP A 270 13.52 -14.76 6.59
N PHE A 271 14.80 -14.63 6.32
CA PHE A 271 15.35 -14.00 5.11
C PHE A 271 15.79 -15.03 4.06
N GLY A 272 15.52 -16.31 4.26
CA GLY A 272 15.76 -17.36 3.28
C GLY A 272 15.05 -17.12 1.95
N PRO A 273 13.74 -16.77 1.95
CA PRO A 273 13.04 -16.45 0.70
C PRO A 273 13.65 -15.27 -0.04
N LEU A 274 14.11 -14.21 0.65
CA LEU A 274 14.81 -13.08 0.02
C LEU A 274 16.08 -13.54 -0.70
N ARG A 275 16.92 -14.35 -0.02
CA ARG A 275 18.16 -14.89 -0.59
C ARG A 275 17.88 -15.75 -1.82
N ARG A 276 16.88 -16.63 -1.73
CA ARG A 276 16.45 -17.46 -2.88
C ARG A 276 15.95 -16.60 -4.05
N ALA A 277 15.14 -15.57 -3.80
CA ALA A 277 14.64 -14.69 -4.84
C ALA A 277 15.78 -13.91 -5.53
N MET A 278 16.75 -13.40 -4.76
CA MET A 278 17.93 -12.72 -5.30
C MET A 278 18.79 -13.69 -6.14
N SER A 279 19.02 -14.91 -5.64
CA SER A 279 19.76 -15.93 -6.40
C SER A 279 19.03 -16.31 -7.69
N ALA A 280 17.71 -16.49 -7.64
CA ALA A 280 16.90 -16.82 -8.83
C ALA A 280 16.93 -15.70 -9.87
N GLU A 281 16.90 -14.44 -9.46
CA GLU A 281 16.94 -13.29 -10.37
C GLU A 281 18.32 -13.07 -11.00
N PHE A 282 19.41 -13.26 -10.22
CA PHE A 282 20.74 -12.79 -10.65
C PHE A 282 21.73 -13.90 -11.02
N ARG A 283 21.45 -15.17 -10.69
CA ARG A 283 22.32 -16.30 -11.11
C ARG A 283 22.47 -16.32 -12.62
N GLY A 284 23.70 -16.47 -13.10
CA GLY A 284 24.00 -16.53 -14.53
C GLY A 284 24.07 -15.17 -15.25
N LYS A 285 23.72 -14.06 -14.57
CA LYS A 285 23.80 -12.71 -15.18
C LYS A 285 25.20 -12.06 -15.13
N GLY A 286 26.23 -12.79 -14.62
CA GLY A 286 27.58 -12.25 -14.45
C GLY A 286 27.66 -11.28 -13.27
N TRP A 287 28.44 -10.20 -13.43
CA TRP A 287 28.57 -9.15 -12.43
C TRP A 287 27.37 -8.19 -12.47
N VAL A 288 26.68 -8.03 -11.36
CA VAL A 288 25.57 -7.08 -11.17
C VAL A 288 25.96 -6.08 -10.09
N THR A 289 25.40 -4.87 -10.14
CA THR A 289 25.68 -3.83 -9.15
C THR A 289 24.72 -3.92 -7.96
N ILE A 290 25.14 -3.36 -6.82
CA ILE A 290 24.28 -3.27 -5.64
C ILE A 290 23.00 -2.46 -5.92
N GLU A 291 23.02 -1.51 -6.85
CA GLU A 291 21.89 -0.72 -7.29
C GLU A 291 20.87 -1.59 -8.01
N GLU A 292 21.30 -2.52 -8.87
CA GLU A 292 20.42 -3.47 -9.54
C GLU A 292 19.74 -4.40 -8.54
N VAL A 293 20.49 -4.91 -7.57
CA VAL A 293 19.95 -5.71 -6.45
C VAL A 293 18.96 -4.89 -5.62
N THR A 294 19.30 -3.64 -5.32
CA THR A 294 18.43 -2.72 -4.57
C THR A 294 17.14 -2.44 -5.32
N LYS A 295 17.22 -2.20 -6.63
CA LYS A 295 16.05 -1.99 -7.49
C LYS A 295 15.13 -3.22 -7.53
N PHE A 296 15.71 -4.41 -7.65
CA PHE A 296 14.95 -5.66 -7.61
C PHE A 296 14.21 -5.83 -6.29
N VAL A 297 14.92 -5.70 -5.15
CA VAL A 297 14.30 -5.88 -3.83
C VAL A 297 13.31 -4.77 -3.51
N ALA A 298 13.54 -3.53 -3.95
CA ALA A 298 12.59 -2.43 -3.75
C ALA A 298 11.28 -2.62 -4.52
N SER A 299 11.28 -3.38 -5.62
CA SER A 299 10.10 -3.62 -6.47
C SER A 299 9.10 -4.58 -5.82
N ASP A 300 7.98 -4.79 -6.47
CA ASP A 300 6.93 -5.75 -6.07
C ASP A 300 7.24 -7.21 -6.44
N LYS A 301 8.48 -7.51 -6.86
CA LYS A 301 8.96 -8.87 -7.10
C LYS A 301 9.33 -9.61 -5.81
N THR A 302 9.47 -8.92 -4.71
CA THR A 302 9.76 -9.48 -3.39
C THR A 302 8.93 -8.79 -2.32
N ASP A 303 8.64 -9.48 -1.23
CA ASP A 303 7.96 -8.93 -0.05
C ASP A 303 8.91 -8.21 0.92
N TYR A 304 10.19 -8.12 0.57
CA TYR A 304 11.26 -7.53 1.38
C TYR A 304 11.57 -6.10 0.94
N HIS A 305 12.12 -5.31 1.85
CA HIS A 305 12.51 -3.92 1.58
C HIS A 305 14.02 -3.71 1.64
N THR A 306 14.45 -2.59 1.09
CA THR A 306 15.88 -2.34 0.81
C THR A 306 16.79 -2.37 2.03
N SER A 307 16.31 -1.99 3.24
CA SER A 307 17.17 -2.02 4.43
C SER A 307 17.52 -3.44 4.91
N GLN A 308 16.83 -4.48 4.40
CA GLN A 308 17.10 -5.89 4.70
C GLN A 308 18.16 -6.53 3.79
N ILE A 309 18.55 -5.85 2.70
CA ILE A 309 19.46 -6.42 1.70
C ILE A 309 20.85 -6.71 2.30
N LYS A 310 21.48 -5.70 2.91
CA LYS A 310 22.90 -5.79 3.27
C LYS A 310 23.16 -6.74 4.42
N SER A 311 22.54 -6.52 5.57
CA SER A 311 22.77 -7.31 6.79
C SER A 311 22.09 -8.67 6.77
N SER A 312 20.85 -8.74 6.25
CA SER A 312 20.02 -9.94 6.38
C SER A 312 20.15 -10.91 5.19
N ALA A 313 20.62 -10.41 4.03
CA ALA A 313 20.80 -11.25 2.85
C ALA A 313 22.26 -11.32 2.38
N LEU A 314 22.86 -10.20 1.95
CA LEU A 314 24.19 -10.24 1.31
C LEU A 314 25.31 -10.71 2.23
N VAL A 315 25.34 -10.29 3.51
CA VAL A 315 26.37 -10.74 4.45
C VAL A 315 26.31 -12.26 4.66
N PRO A 316 25.15 -12.89 4.98
CA PRO A 316 25.06 -14.34 5.06
C PRO A 316 25.42 -15.07 3.75
N MET A 317 25.01 -14.53 2.58
CA MET A 317 25.31 -15.12 1.28
C MET A 317 26.81 -15.03 0.96
N GLU A 318 27.50 -13.94 1.32
CA GLU A 318 28.94 -13.80 1.16
C GLU A 318 29.69 -14.79 2.06
N ASP A 319 29.27 -14.95 3.34
CA ASP A 319 29.87 -15.88 4.28
C ASP A 319 29.68 -17.34 3.83
N ALA A 320 28.50 -17.68 3.26
CA ALA A 320 28.20 -18.98 2.69
C ALA A 320 28.82 -19.22 1.29
N LYS A 321 29.51 -18.22 0.74
CA LYS A 321 30.10 -18.26 -0.63
C LYS A 321 29.05 -18.46 -1.74
N GLU A 322 27.81 -18.08 -1.49
CA GLU A 322 26.72 -18.06 -2.47
C GLU A 322 26.84 -16.88 -3.44
N ILE A 323 27.54 -15.83 -3.01
CA ILE A 323 27.91 -14.69 -3.84
C ILE A 323 29.41 -14.46 -3.82
N GLU A 324 29.91 -13.89 -4.89
CA GLU A 324 31.25 -13.32 -5.02
C GLU A 324 31.16 -11.81 -5.10
N VAL A 325 32.04 -11.09 -4.44
CA VAL A 325 32.09 -9.64 -4.44
C VAL A 325 33.41 -9.19 -5.07
N ASP A 326 33.35 -8.25 -6.00
CA ASP A 326 34.52 -7.62 -6.58
C ASP A 326 35.14 -6.68 -5.53
N GLU A 327 36.22 -7.16 -4.92
CA GLU A 327 36.95 -6.44 -3.84
C GLU A 327 37.51 -5.08 -4.31
N THR A 328 37.68 -4.85 -5.61
CA THR A 328 38.14 -3.56 -6.14
C THR A 328 37.06 -2.48 -6.04
N THR A 329 35.79 -2.90 -5.89
CA THR A 329 34.58 -2.01 -5.83
C THR A 329 34.17 -1.64 -4.42
N ARG A 330 34.87 -2.14 -3.37
CA ARG A 330 34.59 -1.81 -1.98
C ARG A 330 35.87 -1.66 -1.14
N LYS A 331 35.79 -0.84 -0.09
CA LYS A 331 36.92 -0.60 0.83
C LYS A 331 36.97 -1.56 2.03
N ARG A 332 35.88 -2.21 2.36
CA ARG A 332 35.76 -3.07 3.57
C ARG A 332 34.87 -4.28 3.28
N LYS A 333 35.32 -5.46 3.73
CA LYS A 333 34.51 -6.69 3.68
C LYS A 333 33.16 -6.50 4.39
N ARG A 334 32.12 -7.17 3.90
CA ARG A 334 30.74 -7.08 4.41
C ARG A 334 30.11 -5.68 4.33
N LYS A 335 30.68 -4.77 3.54
CA LYS A 335 30.12 -3.46 3.23
C LYS A 335 29.89 -3.37 1.72
N TYR A 336 28.72 -2.86 1.36
CA TYR A 336 28.27 -2.80 -0.02
C TYR A 336 27.87 -1.34 -0.32
N PRO A 337 28.86 -0.44 -0.52
CA PRO A 337 28.59 0.92 -0.97
C PRO A 337 28.07 0.92 -2.41
N ASP A 338 27.57 2.06 -2.86
CA ASP A 338 27.15 2.26 -4.24
C ASP A 338 28.31 1.92 -5.20
N GLY A 339 27.97 1.27 -6.32
CA GLY A 339 28.94 0.75 -7.29
C GLY A 339 29.55 -0.63 -6.94
N THR A 340 29.24 -1.21 -5.77
CA THR A 340 29.71 -2.57 -5.43
C THR A 340 29.18 -3.59 -6.44
N LYS A 341 30.08 -4.40 -7.01
CA LYS A 341 29.72 -5.47 -7.95
C LYS A 341 29.66 -6.82 -7.25
N LEU A 342 28.60 -7.56 -7.56
CA LEU A 342 28.26 -8.85 -6.99
C LEU A 342 28.06 -9.87 -8.11
N ARG A 343 28.44 -11.13 -7.89
CA ARG A 343 28.13 -12.24 -8.79
C ARG A 343 27.48 -13.36 -7.98
N PHE A 344 26.29 -13.77 -8.37
CA PHE A 344 25.52 -14.84 -7.74
C PHE A 344 25.90 -16.18 -8.38
N ARG A 345 26.23 -17.17 -7.53
CA ARG A 345 26.68 -18.51 -7.93
C ARG A 345 25.56 -19.50 -8.08
#